data_8ff561acc18f99ad50bf305676e643bc
#
_entry.id   8ff561acc18f99ad50bf305676e643bc
#
_cell.length_a   1.000
_cell.length_b   1.000
_cell.length_c   1.000
_cell.angle_alpha   90.00
_cell.angle_beta   90.00
_cell.angle_gamma   90.00
#
_symmetry.space_group_name_H-M   'P 1'
#
loop_
_entity.id
_entity.type
_entity.pdbx_description
1 polymer ?
#
loop_
_entity_poly.entity_id
_entity_poly.type
_entity_poly.pdbx_seq_one_letter_code
_entity_poly.pdbx_strand_id
1 'polypeptide(L)'
;LKVWKECERVLRPNGKMVINTPLVPMKKKEYSTHQNRHIFDLNSDIQSSIINRKNTEMFLYDVYIWERTNPSKKLMFGSYPYPRNFYAQNTSEFITVYVKDGITNNKPKKENKELSKLSEREWVELTKQVWRIPIPGKGDIAFGEHSAIMPEEIVYRCVRLFTCVGDVVLDPFTGSGTTLKVAKENNRHFVGYEIMKNYKGLIEKKLNQVEKKHVKKAAKK
;
A
#
# COMPACT_ATOMS: atom_id res chain seq x y z
N LEU A 1 17.20 -2.11 -1.18
CA LEU A 1 17.62 -3.31 -1.94
C LEU A 1 17.53 -4.62 -1.15
N LYS A 2 18.06 -4.70 0.09
CA LYS A 2 18.04 -5.95 0.89
C LYS A 2 16.62 -6.43 1.18
N VAL A 3 15.71 -5.53 1.55
CA VAL A 3 14.31 -5.87 1.87
C VAL A 3 13.60 -6.45 0.65
N TRP A 4 13.76 -5.85 -0.54
CA TRP A 4 13.09 -6.35 -1.76
C TRP A 4 13.55 -7.76 -2.14
N LYS A 5 14.84 -8.08 -1.94
CA LYS A 5 15.38 -9.44 -2.14
C LYS A 5 14.73 -10.44 -1.18
N GLU A 6 14.58 -10.09 0.09
CA GLU A 6 13.93 -10.95 1.07
C GLU A 6 12.44 -11.14 0.79
N CYS A 7 11.74 -10.06 0.38
CA CYS A 7 10.36 -10.17 -0.06
C CYS A 7 10.22 -11.12 -1.26
N GLU A 8 11.06 -10.97 -2.28
CA GLU A 8 11.09 -11.89 -3.43
C GLU A 8 11.40 -13.33 -3.01
N ARG A 9 12.37 -13.53 -2.11
CA ARG A 9 12.76 -14.88 -1.63
C ARG A 9 11.60 -15.61 -0.97
N VAL A 10 10.81 -14.92 -0.14
CA VAL A 10 9.70 -15.53 0.60
C VAL A 10 8.39 -15.55 -0.18
N LEU A 11 8.29 -14.74 -1.23
CA LEU A 11 7.11 -14.68 -2.08
C LEU A 11 6.98 -15.98 -2.89
N ARG A 12 5.77 -16.54 -2.93
CA ARG A 12 5.47 -17.72 -3.74
C ARG A 12 5.43 -17.36 -5.23
N PRO A 13 5.68 -18.33 -6.14
CA PRO A 13 5.40 -18.12 -7.55
C PRO A 13 3.97 -17.61 -7.77
N ASN A 14 3.79 -16.68 -8.69
CA ASN A 14 2.55 -15.93 -8.94
C ASN A 14 2.09 -15.05 -7.76
N GLY A 15 2.85 -14.95 -6.66
CA GLY A 15 2.60 -14.00 -5.57
C GLY A 15 2.82 -12.56 -6.04
N LYS A 16 2.15 -11.60 -5.39
CA LYS A 16 2.25 -10.17 -5.72
C LYS A 16 2.97 -9.43 -4.61
N MET A 17 3.87 -8.55 -5.01
CA MET A 17 4.47 -7.55 -4.13
C MET A 17 3.94 -6.18 -4.55
N VAL A 18 3.30 -5.48 -3.61
CA VAL A 18 2.68 -4.17 -3.85
C VAL A 18 3.46 -3.11 -3.09
N ILE A 19 3.87 -2.05 -3.78
CA ILE A 19 4.63 -0.96 -3.18
C ILE A 19 3.94 0.36 -3.48
N ASN A 20 3.60 1.10 -2.42
CA ASN A 20 3.10 2.46 -2.54
C ASN A 20 4.26 3.45 -2.42
N THR A 21 4.35 4.38 -3.37
CA THR A 21 5.43 5.38 -3.41
C THR A 21 4.91 6.75 -3.83
N PRO A 22 5.28 7.83 -3.10
CA PRO A 22 5.07 9.20 -3.54
C PRO A 22 6.18 9.65 -4.50
N LEU A 23 5.92 10.73 -5.23
CA LEU A 23 6.99 11.58 -5.74
C LEU A 23 7.57 12.40 -4.58
N VAL A 24 8.89 12.40 -4.42
CA VAL A 24 9.57 13.04 -3.28
C VAL A 24 10.13 14.40 -3.66
N PRO A 25 9.50 15.52 -3.24
CA PRO A 25 10.10 16.84 -3.42
C PRO A 25 11.36 16.98 -2.57
N MET A 26 12.48 17.31 -3.21
CA MET A 26 13.76 17.48 -2.56
C MET A 26 14.00 18.93 -2.18
N LYS A 27 14.72 19.16 -1.08
CA LYS A 27 15.09 20.50 -0.63
C LYS A 27 16.25 21.04 -1.46
N LYS A 28 16.23 22.36 -1.77
CA LYS A 28 17.27 23.03 -2.56
C LYS A 28 18.69 22.76 -2.04
N LYS A 29 18.88 22.68 -0.74
CA LYS A 29 20.16 22.38 -0.09
C LYS A 29 20.74 20.99 -0.39
N GLU A 30 19.91 20.08 -0.89
CA GLU A 30 20.28 18.70 -1.20
C GLU A 30 20.80 18.55 -2.64
N TYR A 31 20.72 19.63 -3.44
CA TYR A 31 21.14 19.67 -4.84
C TYR A 31 21.95 20.90 -5.16
N SER A 32 23.02 20.70 -5.92
CA SER A 32 23.79 21.79 -6.53
C SER A 32 23.17 22.18 -7.89
N THR A 33 22.04 22.86 -7.85
CA THR A 33 21.32 23.30 -9.06
C THR A 33 20.77 24.72 -8.91
N HIS A 34 20.63 25.42 -10.04
CA HIS A 34 19.95 26.72 -10.11
C HIS A 34 18.42 26.60 -10.02
N GLN A 35 17.87 25.39 -10.19
CA GLN A 35 16.44 25.15 -10.14
C GLN A 35 15.90 25.23 -8.72
N ASN A 36 14.75 25.86 -8.52
CA ASN A 36 14.11 25.99 -7.21
C ASN A 36 13.38 24.72 -6.77
N ARG A 37 13.11 23.81 -7.69
CA ARG A 37 12.43 22.54 -7.40
C ARG A 37 13.16 21.39 -8.08
N HIS A 38 13.34 20.34 -7.33
CA HIS A 38 13.77 19.02 -7.81
C HIS A 38 12.85 17.95 -7.23
N ILE A 39 12.51 16.95 -8.02
CA ILE A 39 11.70 15.80 -7.60
C ILE A 39 12.53 14.55 -7.79
N PHE A 40 12.64 13.77 -6.72
CA PHE A 40 13.18 12.42 -6.81
C PHE A 40 12.04 11.45 -7.11
N ASP A 41 12.16 10.72 -8.21
CA ASP A 41 11.21 9.69 -8.61
C ASP A 41 11.54 8.38 -7.90
N LEU A 42 11.06 8.27 -6.67
CA LEU A 42 11.26 7.09 -5.82
C LEU A 42 10.64 5.84 -6.45
N ASN A 43 9.54 5.98 -7.21
CA ASN A 43 8.90 4.85 -7.86
C ASN A 43 9.81 4.21 -8.91
N SER A 44 10.38 5.02 -9.79
CA SER A 44 11.29 4.53 -10.83
C SER A 44 12.58 3.93 -10.26
N ASP A 45 13.12 4.52 -9.19
CA ASP A 45 14.32 4.02 -8.51
C ASP A 45 14.07 2.64 -7.89
N ILE A 46 12.97 2.47 -7.15
CA ILE A 46 12.58 1.18 -6.58
C ILE A 46 12.30 0.16 -7.69
N GLN A 47 11.52 0.54 -8.71
CA GLN A 47 11.22 -0.34 -9.83
C GLN A 47 12.49 -0.85 -10.50
N SER A 48 13.43 0.04 -10.84
CA SER A 48 14.73 -0.34 -11.39
C SER A 48 15.50 -1.28 -10.48
N SER A 49 15.46 -1.05 -9.17
CA SER A 49 16.15 -1.88 -8.18
C SER A 49 15.54 -3.29 -8.04
N ILE A 50 14.31 -3.50 -8.45
CA ILE A 50 13.61 -4.79 -8.41
C ILE A 50 13.79 -5.52 -9.75
N ILE A 51 13.35 -4.91 -10.86
CA ILE A 51 13.23 -5.61 -12.15
C ILE A 51 14.52 -5.66 -12.96
N ASN A 52 15.45 -4.69 -12.79
CA ASN A 52 16.71 -4.66 -13.53
C ASN A 52 17.84 -5.43 -12.81
N ARG A 53 17.54 -6.11 -11.71
CA ARG A 53 18.51 -6.90 -10.96
C ARG A 53 18.80 -8.21 -11.69
N LYS A 54 20.06 -8.56 -11.78
CA LYS A 54 20.49 -9.86 -12.32
C LYS A 54 19.83 -11.01 -11.51
N ASN A 55 19.27 -11.97 -12.23
CA ASN A 55 18.57 -13.14 -11.67
C ASN A 55 17.34 -12.80 -10.81
N THR A 56 16.64 -11.70 -11.08
CA THR A 56 15.34 -11.46 -10.47
C THR A 56 14.28 -12.31 -11.17
N GLU A 57 13.33 -12.81 -10.38
CA GLU A 57 12.11 -13.47 -10.86
C GLU A 57 10.91 -12.53 -10.80
N MET A 58 11.13 -11.22 -10.52
CA MET A 58 10.08 -10.22 -10.38
C MET A 58 9.84 -9.47 -11.68
N PHE A 59 8.57 -9.31 -12.04
CA PHE A 59 8.13 -8.56 -13.20
C PHE A 59 7.14 -7.49 -12.79
N LEU A 60 7.11 -6.37 -13.50
CA LEU A 60 6.05 -5.38 -13.35
C LEU A 60 4.73 -5.99 -13.83
N TYR A 61 3.73 -5.99 -12.94
CA TYR A 61 2.42 -6.57 -13.22
C TYR A 61 1.38 -5.51 -13.56
N ASP A 62 1.29 -4.46 -12.71
CA ASP A 62 0.34 -3.36 -12.90
C ASP A 62 0.79 -2.11 -12.13
N VAL A 63 0.20 -0.95 -12.46
CA VAL A 63 0.40 0.31 -11.76
C VAL A 63 -0.95 0.98 -11.56
N TYR A 64 -1.32 1.22 -10.31
CA TYR A 64 -2.48 2.01 -9.93
C TYR A 64 -2.02 3.38 -9.42
N ILE A 65 -2.90 4.37 -9.52
CA ILE A 65 -2.68 5.72 -9.00
C ILE A 65 -3.63 5.94 -7.83
N TRP A 66 -3.09 6.18 -6.65
CA TRP A 66 -3.88 6.69 -5.55
C TRP A 66 -3.97 8.21 -5.63
N GLU A 67 -5.17 8.73 -5.88
CA GLU A 67 -5.49 10.16 -5.84
C GLU A 67 -6.10 10.50 -4.48
N ARG A 68 -5.43 11.37 -3.72
CA ARG A 68 -5.92 11.86 -2.41
C ARG A 68 -7.04 12.89 -2.62
N THR A 69 -8.25 12.57 -2.14
CA THR A 69 -9.43 13.44 -2.35
C THR A 69 -9.57 14.55 -1.31
N ASN A 70 -8.82 14.50 -0.20
CA ASN A 70 -8.83 15.47 0.89
C ASN A 70 -7.44 16.03 1.22
N PRO A 71 -6.73 16.69 0.28
CA PRO A 71 -5.43 17.26 0.59
C PRO A 71 -5.53 18.32 1.67
N SER A 72 -4.62 18.27 2.64
CA SER A 72 -4.69 19.05 3.89
C SER A 72 -4.37 20.54 3.76
N LYS A 73 -3.98 21.03 2.57
CA LYS A 73 -3.54 22.43 2.35
C LYS A 73 -4.03 22.98 1.03
N LYS A 74 -4.31 24.30 0.99
CA LYS A 74 -4.41 25.04 -0.28
C LYS A 74 -3.10 24.89 -1.02
N LEU A 75 -3.17 24.35 -2.23
CA LEU A 75 -2.00 23.98 -3.00
C LEU A 75 -1.73 25.06 -4.06
N MET A 76 -1.24 26.21 -3.61
CA MET A 76 -0.76 27.28 -4.49
C MET A 76 0.76 27.34 -4.33
N PHE A 77 1.46 26.68 -5.25
CA PHE A 77 2.92 26.58 -5.18
C PHE A 77 3.58 27.27 -6.34
N GLY A 78 4.73 27.85 -6.07
CA GLY A 78 5.54 28.54 -7.07
C GLY A 78 5.31 30.03 -7.09
N SER A 79 5.42 30.64 -8.26
CA SER A 79 5.40 32.09 -8.47
C SER A 79 4.00 32.67 -8.69
N TYR A 80 2.94 32.05 -8.12
CA TYR A 80 1.59 32.62 -8.24
C TYR A 80 1.59 34.15 -7.98
N PRO A 81 0.90 34.95 -8.80
CA PRO A 81 0.03 34.59 -9.93
C PRO A 81 0.76 34.48 -11.29
N TYR A 82 2.08 34.55 -11.32
CA TYR A 82 2.85 34.58 -12.57
C TYR A 82 3.24 33.16 -13.03
N PRO A 83 3.08 32.84 -14.33
CA PRO A 83 3.47 31.53 -14.87
C PRO A 83 4.99 31.34 -14.91
N ARG A 84 5.45 30.21 -15.48
CA ARG A 84 6.81 29.69 -15.66
C ARG A 84 7.40 28.97 -14.45
N ASN A 85 7.24 29.46 -13.21
CA ASN A 85 7.77 28.84 -11.98
C ASN A 85 6.63 28.32 -11.11
N PHE A 86 5.75 27.51 -11.65
CA PHE A 86 4.69 26.86 -10.91
C PHE A 86 5.10 25.42 -10.50
N TYR A 87 4.45 24.89 -9.47
CA TYR A 87 4.64 23.52 -9.02
C TYR A 87 3.34 22.75 -9.07
N ALA A 88 3.41 21.53 -9.63
CA ALA A 88 2.26 20.64 -9.59
C ALA A 88 1.90 20.26 -8.16
N GLN A 89 0.62 20.10 -7.92
CA GLN A 89 0.09 19.61 -6.64
C GLN A 89 0.33 18.10 -6.57
N ASN A 90 1.19 17.66 -5.65
CA ASN A 90 1.43 16.23 -5.43
C ASN A 90 0.27 15.62 -4.63
N THR A 91 -0.84 15.37 -5.28
CA THR A 91 -2.03 14.75 -4.69
C THR A 91 -2.10 13.25 -4.97
N SER A 92 -1.19 12.73 -5.80
CA SER A 92 -1.21 11.34 -6.23
C SER A 92 0.05 10.60 -5.81
N GLU A 93 -0.12 9.29 -5.58
CA GLU A 93 0.95 8.35 -5.30
C GLU A 93 0.81 7.12 -6.19
N PHE A 94 1.92 6.44 -6.45
CA PHE A 94 1.92 5.21 -7.23
C PHE A 94 1.68 4.02 -6.31
N ILE A 95 0.88 3.06 -6.79
CA ILE A 95 0.73 1.73 -6.19
C ILE A 95 1.18 0.74 -7.25
N THR A 96 2.45 0.38 -7.18
CA THR A 96 3.12 -0.47 -8.17
C THR A 96 3.05 -1.92 -7.73
N VAL A 97 2.55 -2.78 -8.62
CA VAL A 97 2.37 -4.21 -8.39
C VAL A 97 3.40 -4.99 -9.18
N TYR A 98 4.13 -5.83 -8.50
CA TYR A 98 5.06 -6.78 -9.11
C TYR A 98 4.55 -8.19 -8.91
N VAL A 99 4.89 -9.09 -9.84
CA VAL A 99 4.57 -10.51 -9.75
C VAL A 99 5.85 -11.33 -9.78
N LYS A 100 5.93 -12.35 -8.94
CA LYS A 100 6.99 -13.34 -9.03
C LYS A 100 6.67 -14.38 -10.09
N ASP A 101 7.58 -14.59 -11.03
CA ASP A 101 7.44 -15.62 -12.04
C ASP A 101 7.42 -17.03 -11.43
N GLY A 102 6.92 -17.96 -12.20
CA GLY A 102 6.92 -19.38 -11.88
C GLY A 102 5.52 -19.99 -11.76
N ILE A 103 5.51 -21.31 -11.82
CA ILE A 103 4.27 -22.11 -11.73
C ILE A 103 3.99 -22.37 -10.25
N THR A 104 2.81 -21.94 -9.80
CA THR A 104 2.38 -22.25 -8.43
C THR A 104 1.62 -23.58 -8.41
N ASN A 105 2.12 -24.51 -7.60
CA ASN A 105 1.42 -25.74 -7.29
C ASN A 105 0.42 -25.56 -6.12
N ASN A 106 0.41 -24.39 -5.51
CA ASN A 106 -0.39 -24.09 -4.32
C ASN A 106 -1.67 -23.35 -4.70
N LYS A 107 -2.60 -24.06 -5.34
CA LYS A 107 -3.92 -23.52 -5.62
C LYS A 107 -4.71 -23.36 -4.32
N PRO A 108 -5.50 -22.28 -4.16
CA PRO A 108 -6.39 -22.14 -3.02
C PRO A 108 -7.40 -23.30 -3.00
N LYS A 109 -7.78 -23.77 -1.82
CA LYS A 109 -8.87 -24.73 -1.66
C LYS A 109 -10.13 -24.19 -2.34
N LYS A 110 -10.95 -25.09 -2.94
CA LYS A 110 -12.18 -24.70 -3.67
C LYS A 110 -13.07 -23.79 -2.81
N GLU A 111 -13.26 -24.12 -1.55
CA GLU A 111 -14.03 -23.32 -0.59
C GLU A 111 -13.45 -21.90 -0.42
N ASN A 112 -12.14 -21.77 -0.19
CA ASN A 112 -11.49 -20.48 -0.04
C ASN A 112 -11.57 -19.62 -1.32
N LYS A 113 -11.52 -20.29 -2.49
CA LYS A 113 -11.69 -19.62 -3.78
C LYS A 113 -13.11 -19.05 -3.91
N GLU A 114 -14.14 -19.84 -3.56
CA GLU A 114 -15.52 -19.38 -3.57
C GLU A 114 -15.76 -18.22 -2.59
N LEU A 115 -15.23 -18.30 -1.36
CA LEU A 115 -15.31 -17.22 -0.36
C LEU A 115 -14.55 -15.95 -0.79
N SER A 116 -13.66 -16.05 -1.77
CA SER A 116 -12.88 -14.93 -2.28
C SER A 116 -13.49 -14.25 -3.49
N LYS A 117 -14.59 -14.78 -4.02
CA LYS A 117 -15.26 -14.19 -5.18
C LYS A 117 -15.57 -12.72 -4.97
N LEU A 118 -15.36 -11.96 -6.01
CA LEU A 118 -15.81 -10.57 -6.14
C LEU A 118 -17.14 -10.57 -6.90
N SER A 119 -18.07 -9.74 -6.51
CA SER A 119 -19.21 -9.40 -7.35
C SER A 119 -18.72 -8.61 -8.57
N GLU A 120 -19.50 -8.58 -9.65
CA GLU A 120 -19.19 -7.79 -10.84
C GLU A 120 -18.95 -6.32 -10.49
N ARG A 121 -19.79 -5.75 -9.64
CA ARG A 121 -19.66 -4.38 -9.17
C ARG A 121 -18.35 -4.13 -8.43
N GLU A 122 -17.96 -5.05 -7.51
CA GLU A 122 -16.67 -4.95 -6.82
C GLU A 122 -15.53 -5.08 -7.80
N TRP A 123 -15.58 -6.04 -8.72
CA TRP A 123 -14.57 -6.24 -9.73
C TRP A 123 -14.29 -4.95 -10.52
N VAL A 124 -15.34 -4.37 -11.12
CA VAL A 124 -15.26 -3.13 -11.89
C VAL A 124 -14.70 -1.98 -11.04
N GLU A 125 -15.13 -1.86 -9.78
CA GLU A 125 -14.68 -0.77 -8.91
C GLU A 125 -13.24 -0.94 -8.45
N LEU A 126 -12.83 -2.13 -8.06
CA LEU A 126 -11.49 -2.39 -7.54
C LEU A 126 -10.41 -2.36 -8.63
N THR A 127 -10.76 -2.72 -9.88
CA THR A 127 -9.82 -2.74 -11.01
C THR A 127 -9.66 -1.40 -11.73
N LYS A 128 -10.36 -0.34 -11.32
CA LYS A 128 -10.08 1.01 -11.83
C LYS A 128 -8.63 1.38 -11.57
N GLN A 129 -7.97 1.95 -12.56
CA GLN A 129 -6.55 2.34 -12.43
C GLN A 129 -6.34 3.50 -11.45
N VAL A 130 -7.29 4.43 -11.36
CA VAL A 130 -7.22 5.57 -10.44
C VAL A 130 -8.13 5.34 -9.25
N TRP A 131 -7.55 5.25 -8.07
CA TRP A 131 -8.25 5.08 -6.80
C TRP A 131 -8.36 6.42 -6.07
N ARG A 132 -9.56 6.97 -6.02
CA ARG A 132 -9.87 8.22 -5.31
C ARG A 132 -10.20 7.92 -3.87
N ILE A 133 -9.20 8.01 -3.00
CA ILE A 133 -9.29 7.61 -1.60
C ILE A 133 -8.77 8.74 -0.71
N PRO A 134 -9.52 9.15 0.33
CA PRO A 134 -9.05 10.16 1.27
C PRO A 134 -7.91 9.64 2.15
N ILE A 135 -7.05 10.55 2.60
CA ILE A 135 -6.11 10.24 3.68
C ILE A 135 -6.87 10.02 4.99
N PRO A 136 -6.41 9.12 5.87
CA PRO A 136 -7.03 8.90 7.16
C PRO A 136 -7.07 10.17 8.01
N GLY A 137 -8.20 10.39 8.68
CA GLY A 137 -8.43 11.53 9.56
C GLY A 137 -8.53 11.12 11.03
N LYS A 138 -9.08 12.01 11.85
CA LYS A 138 -9.24 11.84 13.32
C LYS A 138 -9.99 10.57 13.76
N GLY A 139 -10.72 9.94 12.84
CA GLY A 139 -11.39 8.66 13.10
C GLY A 139 -10.47 7.43 13.12
N ASP A 140 -9.25 7.52 12.60
CA ASP A 140 -8.26 6.45 12.70
C ASP A 140 -7.54 6.54 14.05
N ILE A 141 -7.40 5.41 14.74
CA ILE A 141 -6.76 5.36 16.08
C ILE A 141 -5.27 5.72 16.05
N ALA A 142 -4.66 5.70 14.88
CA ALA A 142 -3.27 6.10 14.66
C ALA A 142 -3.11 7.60 14.38
N PHE A 143 -4.23 8.34 14.29
CA PHE A 143 -4.18 9.78 14.00
C PHE A 143 -3.45 10.54 15.11
N GLY A 144 -2.42 11.27 14.73
CA GLY A 144 -1.55 11.99 15.69
C GLY A 144 -0.44 11.14 16.32
N GLU A 145 -0.54 9.81 16.27
CA GLU A 145 0.49 8.89 16.80
C GLU A 145 1.43 8.35 15.70
N HIS A 146 0.98 8.32 14.45
CA HIS A 146 1.77 7.86 13.29
C HIS A 146 1.75 8.91 12.18
N SER A 147 2.92 9.23 11.63
CA SER A 147 3.08 10.32 10.65
C SER A 147 2.49 10.07 9.27
N ALA A 148 2.38 8.80 8.86
CA ALA A 148 1.95 8.40 7.52
C ALA A 148 1.05 7.16 7.60
N ILE A 149 -0.22 7.36 7.94
CA ILE A 149 -1.19 6.27 8.08
C ILE A 149 -1.63 5.83 6.70
N MET A 150 -1.47 4.54 6.38
CA MET A 150 -2.00 3.93 5.16
C MET A 150 -3.54 3.85 5.23
N PRO A 151 -4.28 4.35 4.23
CA PRO A 151 -5.73 4.16 4.17
C PRO A 151 -6.12 2.69 4.11
N GLU A 152 -7.08 2.28 4.95
CA GLU A 152 -7.58 0.89 4.97
C GLU A 152 -8.14 0.45 3.61
N GLU A 153 -8.77 1.36 2.88
CA GLU A 153 -9.35 1.08 1.56
C GLU A 153 -8.27 0.67 0.52
N ILE A 154 -7.08 1.27 0.55
CA ILE A 154 -5.97 0.86 -0.34
C ILE A 154 -5.57 -0.58 -0.05
N VAL A 155 -5.37 -0.89 1.23
CA VAL A 155 -4.99 -2.25 1.65
C VAL A 155 -6.11 -3.24 1.34
N TYR A 156 -7.37 -2.86 1.57
CA TYR A 156 -8.54 -3.67 1.24
C TYR A 156 -8.56 -4.04 -0.25
N ARG A 157 -8.38 -3.06 -1.14
CA ARG A 157 -8.31 -3.29 -2.60
C ARG A 157 -7.20 -4.28 -2.95
N CYS A 158 -6.00 -4.08 -2.42
CA CYS A 158 -4.87 -4.99 -2.67
C CYS A 158 -5.14 -6.41 -2.16
N VAL A 159 -5.65 -6.56 -0.94
CA VAL A 159 -5.98 -7.87 -0.35
C VAL A 159 -7.06 -8.58 -1.16
N ARG A 160 -8.11 -7.86 -1.58
CA ARG A 160 -9.20 -8.45 -2.37
C ARG A 160 -8.79 -8.85 -3.79
N LEU A 161 -7.94 -8.04 -4.44
CA LEU A 161 -7.50 -8.28 -5.82
C LEU A 161 -6.41 -9.36 -5.92
N PHE A 162 -5.52 -9.45 -4.94
CA PHE A 162 -4.28 -10.23 -5.09
C PHE A 162 -4.18 -11.44 -4.17
N THR A 163 -5.18 -11.70 -3.31
CA THR A 163 -5.16 -12.85 -2.39
C THR A 163 -6.51 -13.55 -2.31
N CYS A 164 -6.47 -14.84 -1.96
CA CYS A 164 -7.64 -15.60 -1.54
C CYS A 164 -7.76 -15.71 -0.01
N VAL A 165 -8.93 -16.05 0.50
CA VAL A 165 -9.14 -16.41 1.90
C VAL A 165 -8.14 -17.52 2.30
N GLY A 166 -7.50 -17.34 3.46
CA GLY A 166 -6.46 -18.25 3.96
C GLY A 166 -5.05 -18.01 3.41
N ASP A 167 -4.86 -17.10 2.46
CA ASP A 167 -3.51 -16.69 2.05
C ASP A 167 -2.80 -15.89 3.14
N VAL A 168 -1.48 -15.79 3.04
CA VAL A 168 -0.63 -15.02 3.96
C VAL A 168 -0.29 -13.68 3.34
N VAL A 169 -0.53 -12.61 4.06
CA VAL A 169 -0.12 -11.24 3.73
C VAL A 169 1.08 -10.87 4.60
N LEU A 170 2.18 -10.48 3.98
CA LEU A 170 3.38 -10.00 4.66
C LEU A 170 3.51 -8.49 4.50
N ASP A 171 3.72 -7.78 5.60
CA ASP A 171 4.08 -6.36 5.60
C ASP A 171 5.43 -6.16 6.32
N PRO A 172 6.52 -5.89 5.59
CA PRO A 172 7.83 -5.67 6.19
C PRO A 172 8.00 -4.31 6.86
N PHE A 173 6.99 -3.42 6.73
CA PHE A 173 6.98 -2.06 7.28
C PHE A 173 5.61 -1.74 7.91
N THR A 174 5.19 -2.54 8.87
CA THR A 174 3.84 -2.58 9.44
C THR A 174 3.31 -1.22 9.92
N GLY A 175 4.20 -0.34 10.40
CA GLY A 175 3.84 0.98 10.91
C GLY A 175 2.71 0.90 11.94
N SER A 176 1.58 1.52 11.64
CA SER A 176 0.40 1.50 12.53
C SER A 176 -0.42 0.21 12.51
N GLY A 177 -0.07 -0.79 11.69
CA GLY A 177 -0.76 -2.09 11.65
C GLY A 177 -1.97 -2.17 10.72
N THR A 178 -2.15 -1.21 9.81
CA THR A 178 -3.31 -1.20 8.90
C THR A 178 -3.39 -2.45 8.02
N THR A 179 -2.26 -2.88 7.45
CA THR A 179 -2.20 -4.09 6.61
C THR A 179 -2.63 -5.33 7.39
N LEU A 180 -2.13 -5.50 8.61
CA LEU A 180 -2.46 -6.66 9.44
C LEU A 180 -3.94 -6.69 9.83
N LYS A 181 -4.48 -5.53 10.21
CA LYS A 181 -5.91 -5.37 10.52
C LYS A 181 -6.78 -5.77 9.33
N VAL A 182 -6.52 -5.22 8.15
CA VAL A 182 -7.33 -5.48 6.95
C VAL A 182 -7.21 -6.94 6.50
N ALA A 183 -6.01 -7.53 6.56
CA ALA A 183 -5.82 -8.95 6.28
C ALA A 183 -6.67 -9.82 7.23
N LYS A 184 -6.64 -9.56 8.55
CA LYS A 184 -7.45 -10.24 9.56
C LYS A 184 -8.95 -10.08 9.31
N GLU A 185 -9.43 -8.87 9.03
CA GLU A 185 -10.85 -8.58 8.73
C GLU A 185 -11.36 -9.35 7.50
N ASN A 186 -10.47 -9.69 6.58
CA ASN A 186 -10.80 -10.40 5.34
C ASN A 186 -10.41 -11.90 5.38
N ASN A 187 -10.16 -12.47 6.56
CA ASN A 187 -9.81 -13.87 6.75
C ASN A 187 -8.52 -14.31 6.01
N ARG A 188 -7.54 -13.43 5.95
CA ARG A 188 -6.17 -13.76 5.53
C ARG A 188 -5.30 -13.90 6.76
N HIS A 189 -4.31 -14.78 6.69
CA HIS A 189 -3.22 -14.79 7.66
C HIS A 189 -2.32 -13.58 7.41
N PHE A 190 -1.60 -13.15 8.45
CA PHE A 190 -0.72 -12.00 8.33
C PHE A 190 0.58 -12.18 9.11
N VAL A 191 1.63 -11.57 8.59
CA VAL A 191 2.93 -11.42 9.25
C VAL A 191 3.34 -9.96 9.07
N GLY A 192 3.82 -9.31 10.13
CA GLY A 192 4.26 -7.93 10.08
C GLY A 192 5.56 -7.72 10.82
N TYR A 193 6.41 -6.86 10.29
CA TYR A 193 7.63 -6.41 10.95
C TYR A 193 7.60 -4.91 11.13
N GLU A 194 7.97 -4.45 12.33
CA GLU A 194 8.08 -3.04 12.67
C GLU A 194 9.33 -2.84 13.55
N ILE A 195 10.20 -1.93 13.13
CA ILE A 195 11.44 -1.63 13.86
C ILE A 195 11.18 -0.71 15.06
N MET A 196 10.17 0.15 14.96
CA MET A 196 9.83 1.12 15.99
C MET A 196 8.97 0.48 17.07
N LYS A 197 9.58 0.17 18.21
CA LYS A 197 8.91 -0.51 19.35
C LYS A 197 7.69 0.23 19.89
N ASN A 198 7.67 1.57 19.80
CA ASN A 198 6.54 2.40 20.24
C ASN A 198 5.25 2.15 19.44
N TYR A 199 5.31 1.60 18.23
CA TYR A 199 4.11 1.28 17.46
C TYR A 199 3.47 -0.06 17.85
N LYS A 200 4.12 -0.89 18.67
CA LYS A 200 3.58 -2.20 19.10
C LYS A 200 2.17 -2.08 19.69
N GLY A 201 1.99 -1.17 20.66
CA GLY A 201 0.69 -0.95 21.29
C GLY A 201 -0.39 -0.45 20.33
N LEU A 202 -0.01 0.31 19.30
CA LEU A 202 -0.92 0.78 18.27
C LEU A 202 -1.37 -0.36 17.35
N ILE A 203 -0.44 -1.23 16.94
CA ILE A 203 -0.72 -2.43 16.16
C ILE A 203 -1.70 -3.34 16.92
N GLU A 204 -1.43 -3.61 18.19
CA GLU A 204 -2.29 -4.43 19.05
C GLU A 204 -3.69 -3.84 19.18
N LYS A 205 -3.82 -2.54 19.40
CA LYS A 205 -5.11 -1.83 19.44
C LYS A 205 -5.90 -2.01 18.14
N LYS A 206 -5.25 -1.87 16.96
CA LYS A 206 -5.90 -2.09 15.65
C LYS A 206 -6.38 -3.54 15.47
N LEU A 207 -5.57 -4.53 15.85
CA LEU A 207 -5.94 -5.95 15.76
C LEU A 207 -7.10 -6.31 16.69
N ASN A 208 -7.15 -5.74 17.89
CA ASN A 208 -8.24 -5.94 18.85
C ASN A 208 -9.58 -5.33 18.40
N GLN A 209 -9.56 -4.29 17.53
CA GLN A 209 -10.80 -3.77 16.94
C GLN A 209 -11.51 -4.82 16.08
N VAL A 210 -10.75 -5.69 15.39
CA VAL A 210 -11.30 -6.75 14.54
C VAL A 210 -12.04 -7.78 15.38
N GLU A 211 -11.45 -8.21 16.50
CA GLU A 211 -12.05 -9.19 17.42
C GLU A 211 -13.37 -8.69 17.99
N LYS A 212 -13.42 -7.43 18.44
CA LYS A 212 -14.65 -6.81 18.96
C LYS A 212 -15.76 -6.74 17.91
N LYS A 213 -15.43 -6.51 16.64
CA LYS A 213 -16.40 -6.52 15.53
C LYS A 213 -16.97 -7.93 15.29
N HIS A 214 -16.11 -8.98 15.35
CA HIS A 214 -16.53 -10.35 15.15
C HIS A 214 -17.44 -10.84 16.28
N VAL A 215 -17.09 -10.55 17.53
CA VAL A 215 -17.92 -10.89 18.71
C VAL A 215 -19.30 -10.23 18.62
N LYS A 216 -19.37 -8.94 18.26
CA LYS A 216 -20.65 -8.24 18.08
C LYS A 216 -21.51 -8.79 16.93
N LYS A 217 -20.89 -9.29 15.86
CA LYS A 217 -21.63 -9.95 14.77
C LYS A 217 -22.13 -11.34 15.16
N ALA A 218 -21.38 -12.09 15.94
CA ALA A 218 -21.80 -13.41 16.46
C ALA A 218 -22.95 -13.30 17.46
N ALA A 219 -22.94 -12.27 18.33
CA ALA A 219 -23.98 -12.02 19.32
C ALA A 219 -25.32 -11.47 18.73
N LYS A 220 -25.34 -11.13 17.44
CA LYS A 220 -26.53 -10.63 16.73
C LYS A 220 -27.19 -11.67 15.80
N LYS A 221 -26.61 -12.87 15.72
CA LYS A 221 -27.16 -14.05 15.03
C LYS A 221 -27.76 -15.01 16.04
#